data_19778a2be32226bb4672e77dd830034f
#
_entry.id   19778a2be32226bb4672e77dd830034f
#
_cell.length_a   1.000
_cell.length_b   1.000
_cell.length_c   1.000
_cell.angle_alpha   90.00
_cell.angle_beta   90.00
_cell.angle_gamma   90.00
#
_symmetry.space_group_name_H-M   'P 1'
#
loop_
_entity.id
_entity.type
_entity.pdbx_description
1 polymer ?
#
loop_
_entity_poly.entity_id
_entity_poly.type
_entity_poly.pdbx_seq_one_letter_code
_entity_poly.pdbx_strand_id
1 'polypeptide(L)'
;DSFAAFTFANGRFSFGFNDPSGAIREAAEKGGSGFMQFGLIRNGETVMGINRPRVRCYRTLAELNGHLCIIDSVRMIQFDSFMEELRRLGVTNALYMDMGAGWNYSWYRNAAEKVVTLFGLPVPWSHNWVVFRK
;
A
#
# COMPACT_ATOMS: atom_id res chain seq x y z
N ASP A 1 4.24 -3.92 -17.88
CA ASP A 1 4.42 -2.97 -16.77
C ASP A 1 3.22 -3.05 -15.86
N SER A 2 3.46 -3.30 -14.60
CA SER A 2 2.46 -3.69 -13.62
C SER A 2 2.14 -2.56 -12.65
N PHE A 3 2.20 -1.31 -13.12
CA PHE A 3 1.72 -0.19 -12.32
C PHE A 3 0.21 -0.24 -12.18
N ALA A 4 -0.25 0.09 -11.00
CA ALA A 4 -1.65 0.31 -10.70
C ALA A 4 -1.81 1.61 -9.90
N ALA A 5 -2.99 2.19 -9.94
CA ALA A 5 -3.32 3.37 -9.18
C ALA A 5 -4.09 3.00 -7.91
N PHE A 6 -3.79 3.68 -6.85
CA PHE A 6 -4.72 3.87 -5.74
C PHE A 6 -5.34 5.26 -5.87
N THR A 7 -6.64 5.36 -5.69
CA THR A 7 -7.37 6.64 -5.69
C THR A 7 -8.35 6.71 -4.53
N PHE A 8 -8.58 7.93 -4.07
CA PHE A 8 -9.58 8.23 -3.07
C PHE A 8 -10.34 9.50 -3.49
N ALA A 9 -11.62 9.38 -3.69
CA ALA A 9 -12.50 10.49 -4.06
C ALA A 9 -13.91 10.25 -3.52
N ASN A 10 -14.58 11.30 -3.08
CA ASN A 10 -15.97 11.25 -2.57
C ASN A 10 -16.17 10.17 -1.49
N GLY A 11 -15.20 10.04 -0.57
CA GLY A 11 -15.26 9.08 0.53
C GLY A 11 -15.05 7.61 0.13
N ARG A 12 -14.60 7.35 -1.09
CA ARG A 12 -14.38 5.99 -1.62
C ARG A 12 -12.96 5.83 -2.12
N PHE A 13 -12.37 4.66 -1.85
CA PHE A 13 -11.11 4.26 -2.45
C PHE A 13 -11.33 3.30 -3.63
N SER A 14 -10.35 3.26 -4.52
CA SER A 14 -10.35 2.34 -5.65
C SER A 14 -8.92 1.96 -6.04
N PHE A 15 -8.78 0.76 -6.61
CA PHE A 15 -7.54 0.26 -7.21
C PHE A 15 -7.74 0.15 -8.73
N GLY A 16 -6.98 0.91 -9.49
CA GLY A 16 -7.06 0.96 -10.96
C GLY A 16 -5.87 0.26 -11.61
N PHE A 17 -6.11 -0.89 -12.25
CA PHE A 17 -5.06 -1.69 -12.88
C PHE A 17 -4.99 -1.54 -14.41
N ASN A 18 -6.09 -1.17 -15.06
CA ASN A 18 -6.15 -1.12 -16.53
C ASN A 18 -5.64 0.21 -17.09
N ASP A 19 -6.05 1.33 -16.48
CA ASP A 19 -5.62 2.69 -16.83
C ASP A 19 -5.30 3.47 -15.56
N PRO A 20 -4.14 3.27 -14.95
CA PRO A 20 -3.77 3.94 -13.72
C PRO A 20 -3.77 5.47 -13.84
N SER A 21 -3.28 5.99 -14.96
CA SER A 21 -3.21 7.44 -15.19
C SER A 21 -4.60 8.07 -15.36
N GLY A 22 -5.50 7.37 -16.05
CA GLY A 22 -6.90 7.79 -16.20
C GLY A 22 -7.63 7.77 -14.86
N ALA A 23 -7.44 6.74 -14.06
CA ALA A 23 -8.01 6.64 -12.73
C ALA A 23 -7.60 7.82 -11.82
N ILE A 24 -6.33 8.23 -11.85
CA ILE A 24 -5.84 9.39 -11.08
C ILE A 24 -6.44 10.69 -11.59
N ARG A 25 -6.52 10.89 -12.92
CA ARG A 25 -7.17 12.08 -13.49
C ARG A 25 -8.63 12.18 -13.05
N GLU A 26 -9.38 11.10 -13.20
CA GLU A 26 -10.79 11.06 -12.78
C GLU A 26 -10.97 11.37 -11.30
N ALA A 27 -10.11 10.83 -10.44
CA ALA A 27 -10.13 11.15 -9.01
C ALA A 27 -9.84 12.64 -8.76
N ALA A 28 -8.86 13.22 -9.44
CA ALA A 28 -8.52 14.63 -9.32
C ALA A 28 -9.66 15.55 -9.77
N GLU A 29 -10.35 15.23 -10.87
CA GLU A 29 -11.51 15.96 -11.35
C GLU A 29 -12.66 15.98 -10.32
N LYS A 30 -12.74 14.95 -9.49
CA LYS A 30 -13.69 14.85 -8.37
C LYS A 30 -13.17 15.47 -7.06
N GLY A 31 -12.05 16.19 -7.11
CA GLY A 31 -11.39 16.76 -5.91
C GLY A 31 -10.73 15.75 -5.01
N GLY A 32 -10.51 14.53 -5.51
CA GLY A 32 -9.84 13.46 -4.80
C GLY A 32 -8.31 13.45 -4.99
N SER A 33 -7.69 12.38 -4.58
CA SER A 33 -6.25 12.15 -4.67
C SER A 33 -5.93 10.71 -5.07
N GLY A 34 -4.70 10.49 -5.51
CA GLY A 34 -4.24 9.18 -5.88
C GLY A 34 -2.75 9.15 -6.18
N PHE A 35 -2.21 7.96 -6.29
CA PHE A 35 -0.83 7.73 -6.70
C PHE A 35 -0.72 6.40 -7.43
N MET A 36 0.39 6.22 -8.15
CA MET A 36 0.71 4.96 -8.81
C MET A 36 1.86 4.24 -8.12
N GLN A 37 1.75 2.92 -8.07
CA GLN A 37 2.83 2.03 -7.63
C GLN A 37 2.65 0.66 -8.29
N PHE A 38 3.62 -0.24 -8.12
CA PHE A 38 3.49 -1.61 -8.61
C PHE A 38 2.27 -2.30 -8.02
N GLY A 39 1.41 -2.84 -8.89
CA GLY A 39 0.30 -3.70 -8.48
C GLY A 39 0.82 -5.07 -8.07
N LEU A 40 0.37 -5.58 -6.96
CA LEU A 40 0.75 -6.90 -6.44
C LEU A 40 -0.36 -7.94 -6.57
N ILE A 41 -1.55 -7.57 -6.18
CA ILE A 41 -2.74 -8.45 -6.19
C ILE A 41 -3.90 -7.68 -6.82
N ARG A 42 -4.61 -8.36 -7.70
CA ARG A 42 -5.84 -7.89 -8.34
C ARG A 42 -6.89 -8.98 -8.24
N ASN A 43 -8.04 -8.68 -7.65
CA ASN A 43 -9.14 -9.64 -7.46
C ASN A 43 -8.68 -10.97 -6.82
N GLY A 44 -7.76 -10.91 -5.85
CA GLY A 44 -7.21 -12.07 -5.17
C GLY A 44 -6.09 -12.79 -5.91
N GLU A 45 -5.76 -12.39 -7.14
CA GLU A 45 -4.73 -13.02 -7.95
C GLU A 45 -3.45 -12.19 -8.00
N THR A 46 -2.31 -12.85 -7.93
CA THR A 46 -1.00 -12.21 -8.08
C THR A 46 -0.86 -11.65 -9.50
N VAL A 47 -0.60 -10.36 -9.63
CA VAL A 47 -0.49 -9.66 -10.92
C VAL A 47 0.97 -9.60 -11.36
N MET A 48 1.91 -9.57 -10.43
CA MET A 48 3.33 -9.44 -10.71
C MET A 48 4.21 -9.99 -9.60
N GLY A 49 5.30 -10.64 -10.04
CA GLY A 49 6.47 -10.84 -9.20
C GLY A 49 7.47 -9.68 -9.36
N ILE A 50 8.13 -9.27 -8.31
CA ILE A 50 9.30 -8.39 -8.42
C ILE A 50 10.44 -9.24 -8.99
N ASN A 51 11.00 -8.85 -10.12
CA ASN A 51 12.06 -9.59 -10.85
C ASN A 51 13.38 -9.79 -10.07
N ARG A 52 13.43 -9.37 -8.84
CA ARG A 52 14.58 -9.58 -7.95
C ARG A 52 14.05 -9.93 -6.56
N PRO A 53 13.82 -11.21 -6.28
CA PRO A 53 13.43 -11.64 -4.95
C PRO A 53 14.53 -11.21 -3.96
N ARG A 54 14.18 -10.35 -3.05
CA ARG A 54 15.07 -9.88 -1.99
C ARG A 54 14.47 -10.21 -0.65
N VAL A 55 15.32 -10.52 0.29
CA VAL A 55 14.94 -10.59 1.70
C VAL A 55 14.94 -9.17 2.24
N ARG A 56 13.79 -8.66 2.62
CA ARG A 56 13.60 -7.33 3.21
C ARG A 56 12.29 -7.24 3.99
N CYS A 57 12.08 -6.13 4.66
CA CYS A 57 10.74 -5.77 5.12
C CYS A 57 9.91 -5.26 3.95
N TYR A 58 8.68 -5.72 3.87
CA TYR A 58 7.72 -5.33 2.84
C TYR A 58 6.52 -4.63 3.45
N ARG A 59 5.98 -3.69 2.69
CA ARG A 59 4.73 -2.98 3.00
C ARG A 59 3.83 -2.98 1.78
N THR A 60 2.54 -3.13 2.00
CA THR A 60 1.52 -2.96 0.97
C THR A 60 0.36 -2.11 1.46
N LEU A 61 -0.20 -1.32 0.56
CA LEU A 61 -1.54 -0.78 0.69
C LEU A 61 -2.49 -1.81 0.09
N ALA A 62 -3.46 -2.28 0.87
CA ALA A 62 -4.27 -3.42 0.50
C ALA A 62 -5.74 -3.21 0.82
N GLU A 63 -6.57 -3.91 0.06
CA GLU A 63 -7.97 -4.12 0.37
C GLU A 63 -8.18 -5.52 0.96
N LEU A 64 -8.74 -5.57 2.15
CA LEU A 64 -9.05 -6.79 2.87
C LEU A 64 -10.47 -6.70 3.44
N ASN A 65 -11.34 -7.63 3.06
CA ASN A 65 -12.75 -7.63 3.45
C ASN A 65 -13.47 -6.29 3.19
N GLY A 66 -13.17 -5.64 2.07
CA GLY A 66 -13.73 -4.33 1.71
C GLY A 66 -13.15 -3.14 2.49
N HIS A 67 -12.15 -3.36 3.35
CA HIS A 67 -11.48 -2.31 4.11
C HIS A 67 -10.10 -2.02 3.53
N LEU A 68 -9.74 -0.73 3.53
CA LEU A 68 -8.39 -0.30 3.20
C LEU A 68 -7.47 -0.49 4.41
N CYS A 69 -6.32 -1.11 4.21
CA CYS A 69 -5.34 -1.33 5.26
C CYS A 69 -3.90 -1.26 4.74
N ILE A 70 -2.99 -1.03 5.67
CA ILE A 70 -1.55 -1.21 5.45
C ILE A 70 -1.15 -2.53 6.07
N ILE A 71 -0.45 -3.36 5.32
CA ILE A 71 0.08 -4.64 5.81
C ILE A 71 1.59 -4.61 5.68
N ASP A 72 2.26 -4.83 6.79
CA ASP A 72 3.72 -4.87 6.89
C ASP A 72 4.20 -6.27 7.25
N SER A 73 5.31 -6.69 6.65
CA SER A 73 6.07 -7.80 7.23
C SER A 73 6.79 -7.30 8.49
N VAL A 74 6.61 -7.98 9.61
CA VAL A 74 7.22 -7.62 10.91
C VAL A 74 8.75 -7.79 10.88
N ARG A 75 9.23 -8.66 9.99
CA ARG A 75 10.63 -9.01 9.81
C ARG A 75 10.99 -9.10 8.33
N MET A 76 12.27 -9.16 8.06
CA MET A 76 12.77 -9.42 6.72
C MET A 76 12.36 -10.81 6.25
N ILE A 77 11.70 -10.89 5.11
CA ILE A 77 11.25 -12.14 4.47
C ILE A 77 11.49 -12.10 2.97
N GLN A 78 11.42 -13.24 2.33
CA GLN A 78 11.39 -13.34 0.86
C GLN A 78 10.11 -12.70 0.31
N PHE A 79 10.21 -12.08 -0.86
CA PHE A 79 9.05 -11.47 -1.53
C PHE A 79 7.92 -12.47 -1.77
N ASP A 80 8.26 -13.66 -2.28
CA ASP A 80 7.25 -14.69 -2.58
C ASP A 80 6.51 -15.15 -1.32
N SER A 81 7.22 -15.26 -0.19
CA SER A 81 6.61 -15.59 1.10
C SER A 81 5.65 -14.48 1.56
N PHE A 82 6.03 -13.21 1.36
CA PHE A 82 5.14 -12.09 1.65
C PHE A 82 3.87 -12.13 0.80
N MET A 83 4.00 -12.40 -0.50
CA MET A 83 2.86 -12.52 -1.43
C MET A 83 1.94 -13.68 -1.05
N GLU A 84 2.51 -14.82 -0.65
CA GLU A 84 1.74 -15.98 -0.20
C GLU A 84 0.93 -15.65 1.07
N GLU A 85 1.53 -14.96 2.03
CA GLU A 85 0.82 -14.53 3.24
C GLU A 85 -0.32 -13.54 2.93
N LEU A 86 -0.13 -12.60 2.02
CA LEU A 86 -1.19 -11.69 1.58
C LEU A 86 -2.37 -12.45 0.97
N ARG A 87 -2.10 -13.45 0.15
CA ARG A 87 -3.14 -14.30 -0.44
C ARG A 87 -3.85 -15.14 0.62
N ARG A 88 -3.10 -15.69 1.58
CA ARG A 88 -3.67 -16.46 2.69
C ARG A 88 -4.59 -15.62 3.57
N LEU A 89 -4.26 -14.33 3.78
CA LEU A 89 -5.11 -13.38 4.49
C LEU A 89 -6.41 -13.06 3.73
N GLY A 90 -6.46 -13.31 2.43
CA GLY A 90 -7.61 -13.00 1.59
C GLY A 90 -7.60 -11.58 1.02
N VAL A 91 -6.41 -10.99 0.85
CA VAL A 91 -6.25 -9.69 0.20
C VAL A 91 -6.81 -9.74 -1.22
N THR A 92 -7.69 -8.80 -1.55
CA THR A 92 -8.34 -8.72 -2.87
C THR A 92 -7.59 -7.83 -3.84
N ASN A 93 -7.11 -6.68 -3.38
CA ASN A 93 -6.29 -5.76 -4.18
C ASN A 93 -5.12 -5.26 -3.33
N ALA A 94 -3.96 -5.10 -3.94
CA ALA A 94 -2.77 -4.62 -3.24
C ALA A 94 -1.79 -3.91 -4.16
N LEU A 95 -1.21 -2.82 -3.65
CA LEU A 95 -0.09 -2.10 -4.24
C LEU A 95 1.15 -2.25 -3.36
N TYR A 96 2.30 -2.38 -4.00
CA TYR A 96 3.58 -2.28 -3.32
C TYR A 96 3.78 -0.87 -2.74
N MET A 97 4.27 -0.80 -1.52
CA MET A 97 4.68 0.46 -0.90
C MET A 97 6.19 0.46 -0.72
N ASP A 98 6.88 1.30 -1.49
CA ASP A 98 8.33 1.39 -1.42
C ASP A 98 8.75 2.06 -0.11
N MET A 99 9.56 1.36 0.65
CA MET A 99 10.16 1.85 1.90
C MET A 99 11.66 2.15 1.74
N GLY A 100 12.16 2.25 0.50
CA GLY A 100 13.57 2.44 0.20
C GLY A 100 14.44 1.30 0.73
N ALA A 101 15.47 1.60 1.50
CA ALA A 101 16.41 0.61 2.05
C ALA A 101 15.86 -0.22 3.23
N GLY A 102 14.56 -0.32 3.38
CA GLY A 102 13.91 -1.08 4.46
C GLY A 102 13.47 -0.23 5.65
N TRP A 103 13.31 1.05 5.41
CA TRP A 103 12.78 1.97 6.39
C TRP A 103 11.27 1.84 6.44
N ASN A 104 10.72 1.42 7.56
CA ASN A 104 9.30 1.48 7.80
C ASN A 104 9.01 2.31 9.04
N TYR A 105 8.23 3.34 8.82
CA TYR A 105 7.72 4.19 9.87
C TYR A 105 6.21 4.28 9.75
N SER A 106 5.52 3.90 10.83
CA SER A 106 4.06 3.96 10.91
C SER A 106 3.62 4.39 12.28
N TRP A 107 2.64 5.24 12.33
CA TRP A 107 1.99 5.63 13.56
C TRP A 107 0.51 5.95 13.33
N TYR A 108 -0.25 5.92 14.38
CA TYR A 108 -1.64 6.38 14.36
C TYR A 108 -1.99 7.12 15.65
N ARG A 109 -3.07 7.88 15.63
CA ARG A 109 -3.66 8.45 16.83
C ARG A 109 -4.76 7.53 17.31
N ASN A 110 -4.69 7.14 18.57
CA ASN A 110 -5.74 6.34 19.20
C ASN A 110 -6.95 7.21 19.58
N ALA A 111 -7.98 6.60 20.17
CA ALA A 111 -9.18 7.30 20.60
C ALA A 111 -8.92 8.40 21.67
N ALA A 112 -7.80 8.32 22.39
CA ALA A 112 -7.36 9.33 23.36
C ALA A 112 -6.43 10.39 22.75
N GLU A 113 -6.38 10.50 21.41
CA GLU A 113 -5.52 11.41 20.62
C GLU A 113 -4.01 11.22 20.86
N LYS A 114 -3.62 10.13 21.49
CA LYS A 114 -2.20 9.80 21.70
C LYS A 114 -1.60 9.16 20.46
N VAL A 115 -0.37 9.55 20.12
CA VAL A 115 0.40 8.93 19.05
C VAL A 115 0.89 7.56 19.51
N VAL A 116 0.58 6.54 18.72
CA VAL A 116 1.07 5.17 18.88
C VAL A 116 1.94 4.84 17.68
N THR A 117 3.21 4.65 17.91
CA THR A 117 4.16 4.23 16.87
C THR A 117 4.13 2.71 16.72
N LEU A 118 3.87 2.24 15.52
CA LEU A 118 3.85 0.81 15.19
C LEU A 118 5.23 0.30 14.79
N PHE A 119 5.92 1.06 13.97
CA PHE A 119 7.21 0.70 13.42
C PHE A 119 8.15 1.88 13.32
N GLY A 120 9.42 1.60 13.54
CA GLY A 120 10.58 2.37 13.14
C GLY A 120 10.73 3.74 13.77
N LEU A 121 11.75 4.41 13.29
CA LEU A 121 12.04 5.80 13.61
C LEU A 121 11.89 6.63 12.34
N PRO A 122 11.34 7.85 12.43
CA PRO A 122 11.30 8.75 11.29
C PRO A 122 12.73 9.06 10.85
N VAL A 123 12.96 9.04 9.55
CA VAL A 123 14.24 9.43 8.96
C VAL A 123 14.10 10.78 8.29
N PRO A 124 15.12 11.67 8.38
CA PRO A 124 15.02 13.04 7.91
C PRO A 124 14.75 13.19 6.40
N TRP A 125 15.09 12.15 5.63
CA TRP A 125 14.91 12.12 4.17
C TRP A 125 13.62 11.44 3.70
N SER A 126 12.71 11.08 4.60
CA SER A 126 11.38 10.59 4.21
C SER A 126 10.53 11.77 3.74
N HIS A 127 10.19 11.80 2.47
CA HIS A 127 9.46 12.92 1.85
C HIS A 127 8.03 12.59 1.47
N ASN A 128 7.69 11.30 1.34
CA ASN A 128 6.38 10.86 0.89
C ASN A 128 5.65 10.13 2.03
N TRP A 129 4.43 10.60 2.30
CA TRP A 129 3.60 10.07 3.37
C TRP A 129 2.22 9.72 2.84
N VAL A 130 1.71 8.58 3.24
CA VAL A 130 0.28 8.27 3.12
C VAL A 130 -0.38 8.61 4.45
N VAL A 131 -1.32 9.55 4.40
CA VAL A 131 -2.00 10.07 5.60
C VAL A 131 -3.48 9.80 5.48
N PHE A 132 -4.03 9.07 6.42
CA PHE A 132 -5.48 8.88 6.56
C PHE A 132 -6.01 9.88 7.58
N ARG A 133 -7.01 10.65 7.17
CA ARG A 133 -7.70 11.63 8.03
C ARG A 133 -9.17 11.27 8.14
N LYS A 134 -9.75 11.57 9.31
CA LYS A 134 -11.20 11.53 9.50
C LYS A 134 -11.86 12.69 8.76
#